data_8c7ecb00c32e8d7b90ab019f2d834706
#
_entry.id   8c7ecb00c32e8d7b90ab019f2d834706
#
_cell.length_a   1.000
_cell.length_b   1.000
_cell.length_c   1.000
_cell.angle_alpha   90.00
_cell.angle_beta   90.00
_cell.angle_gamma   90.00
#
_symmetry.space_group_name_H-M   'P 1'
#
loop_
_entity.id
_entity.type
_entity.pdbx_description
1 polymer ?
#
loop_
_entity_poly.entity_id
_entity_poly.type
_entity_poly.pdbx_seq_one_letter_code
_entity_poly.pdbx_strand_id
1 'polypeptide(L)'
;MSKKRVFGLSTVATVLLGAGAALYVAPGIAVSNPTQTVSAKSGFNDPAPQRFEVAQAQTGGAASSLPGGASSLNETYKDWRVTCVAQGAAKRCALSQVQAQQNGQRVLAIELNAPSGNTVSGTLILPFGLALDSGVTFQIDEKPAMQPVRFRTCLPAGCVVNVTFDAPTLVALRAGAALKVKATADGGAAAPFSISLQGFGTALDRVGALSR
;
A
#
# COMPACT_ATOMS: atom_id res chain seq x y z
N MET A 1 25.27 45.79 -29.77
CA MET A 1 26.13 44.92 -30.56
C MET A 1 25.71 43.51 -30.20
N SER A 2 24.80 42.92 -30.88
CA SER A 2 24.73 42.23 -32.14
C SER A 2 25.42 40.88 -32.16
N LYS A 3 24.55 39.84 -32.41
CA LYS A 3 24.84 38.57 -33.13
C LYS A 3 25.33 37.41 -32.24
N LYS A 4 24.90 36.15 -32.37
CA LYS A 4 24.29 35.43 -33.53
C LYS A 4 23.52 34.20 -33.04
N ARG A 5 22.41 33.91 -33.71
CA ARG A 5 21.69 32.62 -33.69
C ARG A 5 22.50 31.61 -34.47
N VAL A 6 22.58 30.38 -34.02
CA VAL A 6 22.91 29.25 -34.86
C VAL A 6 21.79 28.23 -34.73
N PHE A 7 21.07 28.08 -35.81
CA PHE A 7 20.13 27.00 -36.11
C PHE A 7 20.95 25.76 -36.48
N GLY A 8 20.74 24.65 -35.84
CA GLY A 8 21.23 23.35 -36.26
C GLY A 8 20.03 22.43 -36.55
N LEU A 9 19.68 22.31 -37.83
CA LEU A 9 18.85 21.25 -38.38
C LEU A 9 19.69 19.96 -38.38
N SER A 10 19.15 18.84 -37.91
CA SER A 10 19.61 17.50 -38.32
C SER A 10 18.49 16.50 -38.19
N THR A 11 17.96 16.20 -39.29
CA THR A 11 17.71 14.92 -39.98
C THR A 11 16.98 13.82 -39.19
N VAL A 12 15.76 13.66 -39.66
CA VAL A 12 14.90 12.50 -39.57
C VAL A 12 15.61 11.28 -40.19
N ALA A 13 15.76 10.22 -39.44
CA ALA A 13 16.05 8.89 -39.95
C ALA A 13 14.89 7.97 -39.67
N THR A 14 14.07 7.80 -40.70
CA THR A 14 13.01 6.80 -40.80
C THR A 14 13.69 5.46 -41.13
N VAL A 15 13.56 4.46 -40.24
CA VAL A 15 13.83 3.07 -40.64
C VAL A 15 12.54 2.28 -40.45
N LEU A 16 12.05 1.83 -41.59
CA LEU A 16 10.92 0.94 -41.79
C LEU A 16 11.41 -0.52 -41.76
N LEU A 17 10.46 -1.39 -41.36
CA LEU A 17 10.32 -2.82 -41.69
C LEU A 17 11.02 -3.87 -40.82
N GLY A 18 10.14 -4.69 -40.23
CA GLY A 18 10.43 -5.99 -39.65
C GLY A 18 9.19 -6.61 -39.05
N ALA A 19 8.20 -7.00 -39.89
CA ALA A 19 7.10 -7.87 -39.49
C ALA A 19 7.64 -9.28 -39.27
N GLY A 20 7.59 -9.75 -38.01
CA GLY A 20 7.86 -11.15 -37.62
C GLY A 20 6.77 -11.62 -36.70
N ALA A 21 5.70 -12.19 -37.27
CA ALA A 21 4.70 -12.92 -36.51
C ALA A 21 5.27 -14.29 -36.15
N ALA A 22 5.69 -14.48 -34.91
CA ALA A 22 5.99 -15.79 -34.37
C ALA A 22 4.75 -16.28 -33.63
N LEU A 23 4.02 -17.20 -34.27
CA LEU A 23 2.96 -18.00 -33.66
C LEU A 23 3.62 -18.98 -32.68
N TYR A 24 3.54 -18.69 -31.39
CA TYR A 24 3.84 -19.67 -30.35
C TYR A 24 2.61 -20.54 -30.15
N VAL A 25 2.69 -21.78 -30.69
CA VAL A 25 1.77 -22.86 -30.38
C VAL A 25 2.19 -23.44 -29.05
N ALA A 26 1.37 -23.23 -28.03
CA ALA A 26 1.54 -23.91 -26.74
C ALA A 26 1.11 -25.39 -26.90
N PRO A 27 1.89 -26.36 -26.42
CA PRO A 27 1.45 -27.76 -26.41
C PRO A 27 0.36 -27.93 -25.35
N GLY A 28 -0.82 -28.33 -25.79
CA GLY A 28 -1.93 -28.70 -24.93
C GLY A 28 -1.57 -29.89 -24.05
N ILE A 29 -1.68 -29.74 -22.75
CA ILE A 29 -1.61 -30.83 -21.79
C ILE A 29 -2.96 -31.54 -21.86
N ALA A 30 -2.97 -32.72 -22.53
CA ALA A 30 -4.09 -33.61 -22.52
C ALA A 30 -4.20 -34.25 -21.14
N VAL A 31 -5.22 -33.87 -20.38
CA VAL A 31 -5.61 -34.56 -19.15
C VAL A 31 -6.35 -35.85 -19.60
N SER A 32 -5.64 -36.97 -19.55
CA SER A 32 -6.23 -38.29 -19.78
C SER A 32 -7.06 -38.66 -18.55
N ASN A 33 -8.35 -38.69 -18.73
CA ASN A 33 -9.28 -39.23 -17.75
C ASN A 33 -9.28 -40.78 -17.94
N PRO A 34 -8.87 -41.59 -16.98
CA PRO A 34 -9.03 -43.04 -17.10
C PRO A 34 -10.50 -43.37 -16.83
N THR A 35 -11.23 -43.66 -17.88
CA THR A 35 -12.54 -44.32 -17.79
C THR A 35 -12.28 -45.78 -17.35
N GLN A 36 -12.43 -46.04 -16.08
CA GLN A 36 -12.49 -47.42 -15.58
C GLN A 36 -13.89 -47.97 -15.83
N THR A 37 -14.02 -48.77 -16.86
CA THR A 37 -15.16 -49.67 -17.05
C THR A 37 -15.03 -50.81 -16.05
N VAL A 38 -15.80 -50.72 -14.96
CA VAL A 38 -15.96 -51.87 -14.04
C VAL A 38 -17.11 -52.70 -14.55
N SER A 39 -16.74 -53.90 -15.00
CA SER A 39 -17.68 -54.97 -15.43
C SER A 39 -18.50 -55.40 -14.21
N ALA A 40 -19.82 -55.19 -14.27
CA ALA A 40 -20.73 -55.65 -13.24
C ALA A 40 -20.88 -57.16 -13.32
N LYS A 41 -20.49 -57.86 -12.27
CA LYS A 41 -20.87 -59.25 -12.03
C LYS A 41 -21.99 -59.26 -11.00
N SER A 42 -23.18 -59.70 -11.45
CA SER A 42 -24.39 -59.82 -10.63
C SER A 42 -24.18 -60.77 -9.46
N GLY A 43 -24.45 -60.30 -8.26
CA GLY A 43 -24.56 -61.10 -7.05
C GLY A 43 -25.53 -60.41 -6.10
N PHE A 44 -26.66 -61.02 -5.89
CA PHE A 44 -27.75 -60.58 -4.99
C PHE A 44 -27.23 -60.24 -3.59
N ASN A 45 -27.53 -59.06 -3.10
CA ASN A 45 -28.10 -58.71 -1.79
C ASN A 45 -28.03 -57.19 -1.67
N ASP A 46 -29.17 -56.59 -1.71
CA ASP A 46 -29.37 -55.15 -1.60
C ASP A 46 -29.28 -54.69 -0.12
N PRO A 47 -28.28 -53.87 0.27
CA PRO A 47 -28.43 -52.98 1.40
C PRO A 47 -28.67 -51.56 0.87
N ALA A 48 -29.70 -50.90 1.38
CA ALA A 48 -30.16 -49.58 1.08
C ALA A 48 -29.02 -48.57 0.81
N PRO A 49 -29.23 -47.60 -0.12
CA PRO A 49 -28.24 -46.58 -0.44
C PRO A 49 -27.96 -45.74 0.80
N GLN A 50 -26.80 -45.92 1.38
CA GLN A 50 -26.27 -45.02 2.40
C GLN A 50 -26.03 -43.68 1.72
N ARG A 51 -26.91 -42.71 2.00
CA ARG A 51 -26.71 -41.32 1.70
C ARG A 51 -25.48 -40.87 2.49
N PHE A 52 -24.34 -40.79 1.81
CA PHE A 52 -23.20 -40.06 2.37
C PHE A 52 -23.61 -38.56 2.41
N GLU A 53 -24.13 -38.10 3.55
CA GLU A 53 -24.13 -36.70 3.86
C GLU A 53 -22.69 -36.29 4.02
N VAL A 54 -22.15 -35.63 3.01
CA VAL A 54 -20.92 -34.87 3.13
C VAL A 54 -21.22 -33.76 4.12
N ALA A 55 -20.98 -34.00 5.40
CA ALA A 55 -20.91 -32.95 6.39
C ALA A 55 -19.81 -32.00 5.91
N GLN A 56 -20.20 -30.91 5.26
CA GLN A 56 -19.33 -29.77 5.10
C GLN A 56 -18.98 -29.32 6.52
N ALA A 57 -17.81 -29.73 6.99
CA ALA A 57 -17.20 -29.13 8.17
C ALA A 57 -17.05 -27.65 7.85
N GLN A 58 -18.04 -26.86 8.25
CA GLN A 58 -17.88 -25.45 8.42
C GLN A 58 -16.82 -25.31 9.52
N THR A 59 -15.56 -25.21 9.10
CA THR A 59 -14.55 -24.67 9.97
C THR A 59 -15.07 -23.29 10.35
N GLY A 60 -15.59 -23.17 11.58
CA GLY A 60 -16.06 -21.94 12.17
C GLY A 60 -14.86 -21.01 12.30
N GLY A 61 -14.49 -20.37 11.21
CA GLY A 61 -13.61 -19.22 11.22
C GLY A 61 -14.31 -18.18 12.10
N ALA A 62 -13.65 -17.70 13.14
CA ALA A 62 -14.17 -16.62 13.96
C ALA A 62 -14.67 -15.51 13.02
N ALA A 63 -15.96 -15.14 13.16
CA ALA A 63 -16.56 -14.15 12.29
C ALA A 63 -15.74 -12.87 12.36
N SER A 64 -15.30 -12.37 11.20
CA SER A 64 -14.55 -11.12 11.13
C SER A 64 -15.40 -9.99 11.70
N SER A 65 -14.77 -9.16 12.54
CA SER A 65 -15.41 -7.95 13.10
C SER A 65 -15.44 -6.77 12.11
N LEU A 66 -15.03 -6.99 10.86
CA LEU A 66 -15.15 -5.98 9.80
C LEU A 66 -16.57 -5.95 9.22
N PRO A 67 -17.02 -4.81 8.66
CA PRO A 67 -18.33 -4.68 8.04
C PRO A 67 -18.62 -5.80 7.05
N GLY A 68 -19.80 -6.42 7.18
CA GLY A 68 -20.22 -7.54 6.33
C GLY A 68 -19.44 -8.84 6.51
N GLY A 69 -18.66 -8.99 7.60
CA GLY A 69 -17.83 -10.19 7.83
C GLY A 69 -16.62 -10.29 6.90
N ALA A 70 -16.23 -9.18 6.25
CA ALA A 70 -15.11 -9.15 5.31
C ALA A 70 -13.78 -9.48 6.00
N SER A 71 -12.87 -10.18 5.31
CA SER A 71 -11.51 -10.44 5.79
C SER A 71 -10.59 -9.22 5.67
N SER A 72 -10.92 -8.28 4.80
CA SER A 72 -10.21 -7.02 4.62
C SER A 72 -11.15 -5.92 4.16
N LEU A 73 -10.75 -4.67 4.42
CA LEU A 73 -11.46 -3.47 3.98
C LEU A 73 -10.44 -2.48 3.46
N ASN A 74 -10.78 -1.81 2.36
CA ASN A 74 -9.94 -0.79 1.75
C ASN A 74 -10.83 0.37 1.27
N GLU A 75 -10.67 1.54 1.87
CA GLU A 75 -11.44 2.74 1.56
C GLU A 75 -10.49 3.90 1.24
N THR A 76 -10.90 4.79 0.33
CA THR A 76 -10.10 5.95 -0.07
C THR A 76 -10.80 7.24 0.33
N TYR A 77 -10.09 8.13 0.96
CA TYR A 77 -10.52 9.46 1.40
C TYR A 77 -9.60 10.52 0.81
N LYS A 78 -9.91 10.95 -0.41
CA LYS A 78 -9.04 11.83 -1.22
C LYS A 78 -7.63 11.22 -1.35
N ASP A 79 -6.61 11.80 -0.72
CA ASP A 79 -5.22 11.36 -0.81
C ASP A 79 -4.85 10.27 0.22
N TRP A 80 -5.78 9.92 1.10
CA TRP A 80 -5.56 8.94 2.16
C TRP A 80 -6.35 7.66 1.92
N ARG A 81 -5.74 6.54 2.26
CA ARG A 81 -6.34 5.21 2.22
C ARG A 81 -6.47 4.64 3.62
N VAL A 82 -7.63 4.10 3.95
CA VAL A 82 -7.87 3.33 5.17
C VAL A 82 -7.90 1.85 4.79
N THR A 83 -7.06 1.06 5.44
CA THR A 83 -6.98 -0.39 5.21
C THR A 83 -7.15 -1.10 6.55
N CYS A 84 -8.04 -2.08 6.60
CA CYS A 84 -8.19 -3.00 7.71
C CYS A 84 -7.99 -4.44 7.24
N VAL A 85 -7.37 -5.25 8.09
CA VAL A 85 -7.21 -6.69 7.88
C VAL A 85 -7.67 -7.41 9.13
N ALA A 86 -8.52 -8.40 8.96
CA ALA A 86 -8.92 -9.29 10.04
C ALA A 86 -7.78 -10.28 10.35
N GLN A 87 -7.49 -10.46 11.62
CA GLN A 87 -6.48 -11.38 12.14
C GLN A 87 -7.12 -12.27 13.19
N GLY A 88 -7.83 -13.32 12.75
CA GLY A 88 -8.67 -14.13 13.63
C GLY A 88 -9.81 -13.28 14.22
N ALA A 89 -9.94 -13.27 15.54
CA ALA A 89 -10.92 -12.45 16.26
C ALA A 89 -10.53 -10.96 16.35
N ALA A 90 -9.26 -10.62 16.08
CA ALA A 90 -8.76 -9.24 16.08
C ALA A 90 -8.80 -8.62 14.69
N LYS A 91 -8.69 -7.31 14.63
CA LYS A 91 -8.52 -6.54 13.39
C LYS A 91 -7.42 -5.51 13.57
N ARG A 92 -6.70 -5.24 12.50
CA ARG A 92 -5.72 -4.18 12.43
C ARG A 92 -6.12 -3.20 11.33
N CYS A 93 -6.28 -1.94 11.70
CA CYS A 93 -6.62 -0.86 10.79
C CYS A 93 -5.53 0.21 10.81
N ALA A 94 -5.24 0.77 9.65
CA ALA A 94 -4.30 1.87 9.49
C ALA A 94 -4.79 2.82 8.39
N LEU A 95 -4.33 4.06 8.43
CA LEU A 95 -4.47 5.01 7.33
C LEU A 95 -3.10 5.28 6.73
N SER A 96 -3.04 5.42 5.42
CA SER A 96 -1.77 5.58 4.71
C SER A 96 -1.89 6.52 3.52
N GLN A 97 -0.76 7.10 3.15
CA GLN A 97 -0.56 7.83 1.91
C GLN A 97 0.77 7.38 1.29
N VAL A 98 0.77 7.05 0.00
CA VAL A 98 1.96 6.67 -0.75
C VAL A 98 2.09 7.62 -1.92
N GLN A 99 3.28 8.17 -2.10
CA GLN A 99 3.62 9.00 -3.25
C GLN A 99 4.67 8.30 -4.09
N ALA A 100 4.45 8.27 -5.39
CA ALA A 100 5.35 7.70 -6.37
C ALA A 100 5.58 8.68 -7.52
N GLN A 101 6.73 8.57 -8.17
CA GLN A 101 7.02 9.24 -9.43
C GLN A 101 6.28 8.56 -10.58
N GLN A 102 6.26 9.20 -11.74
CA GLN A 102 5.63 8.65 -12.96
C GLN A 102 6.20 7.29 -13.39
N ASN A 103 7.46 7.02 -13.08
CA ASN A 103 8.12 5.73 -13.30
C ASN A 103 7.75 4.64 -12.29
N GLY A 104 6.82 4.93 -11.35
CA GLY A 104 6.41 4.01 -10.29
C GLY A 104 7.36 3.95 -9.08
N GLN A 105 8.49 4.65 -9.11
CA GLN A 105 9.41 4.71 -7.96
C GLN A 105 8.75 5.48 -6.80
N ARG A 106 8.68 4.83 -5.64
CA ARG A 106 8.12 5.46 -4.44
C ARG A 106 9.00 6.62 -3.97
N VAL A 107 8.38 7.78 -3.75
CA VAL A 107 9.03 8.97 -3.19
C VAL A 107 8.97 8.93 -1.68
N LEU A 108 7.78 8.64 -1.13
CA LEU A 108 7.57 8.45 0.30
C LEU A 108 6.33 7.59 0.55
N ALA A 109 6.25 7.02 1.75
CA ALA A 109 5.03 6.45 2.28
C ALA A 109 4.90 6.82 3.75
N ILE A 110 3.68 7.15 4.18
CA ILE A 110 3.33 7.30 5.58
C ILE A 110 2.20 6.33 5.91
N GLU A 111 2.34 5.62 7.02
CA GLU A 111 1.29 4.78 7.58
C GLU A 111 1.10 5.14 9.04
N LEU A 112 -0.13 5.44 9.43
CA LEU A 112 -0.51 5.79 10.78
C LEU A 112 -1.50 4.76 11.31
N ASN A 113 -1.26 4.32 12.54
CA ASN A 113 -2.14 3.40 13.25
C ASN A 113 -3.44 4.09 13.66
N ALA A 114 -4.42 3.28 14.06
CA ALA A 114 -5.60 3.82 14.74
C ALA A 114 -5.21 4.63 15.99
N PRO A 115 -5.99 5.67 16.31
CA PRO A 115 -5.76 6.46 17.52
C PRO A 115 -5.73 5.59 18.77
N SER A 116 -4.75 5.84 19.64
CA SER A 116 -4.65 5.26 20.98
C SER A 116 -4.71 6.40 22.00
N GLY A 117 -5.85 6.53 22.67
CA GLY A 117 -6.13 7.73 23.45
C GLY A 117 -6.06 9.00 22.62
N ASN A 118 -5.23 9.94 23.05
CA ASN A 118 -5.05 11.25 22.38
C ASN A 118 -3.85 11.30 21.44
N THR A 119 -3.29 10.16 21.07
CA THR A 119 -2.12 10.08 20.22
C THR A 119 -2.35 9.18 19.00
N VAL A 120 -1.62 9.48 17.93
CA VAL A 120 -1.53 8.63 16.74
C VAL A 120 -0.07 8.38 16.46
N SER A 121 0.32 7.11 16.46
CA SER A 121 1.66 6.68 16.10
C SER A 121 1.69 6.07 14.71
N GLY A 122 2.86 6.05 14.09
CA GLY A 122 3.02 5.44 12.78
C GLY A 122 4.45 5.44 12.29
N THR A 123 4.58 5.26 10.99
CA THR A 123 5.86 5.14 10.31
C THR A 123 5.86 5.98 9.04
N LEU A 124 6.92 6.76 8.86
CA LEU A 124 7.23 7.42 7.61
C LEU A 124 8.42 6.70 6.97
N ILE A 125 8.31 6.40 5.68
CA ILE A 125 9.37 5.80 4.87
C ILE A 125 9.80 6.83 3.83
N LEU A 126 11.08 7.16 3.83
CA LEU A 126 11.73 8.08 2.91
C LEU A 126 12.73 7.35 2.02
N PRO A 127 13.14 7.92 0.88
CA PRO A 127 14.11 7.31 -0.01
C PRO A 127 15.49 7.20 0.64
N PHE A 128 16.37 6.42 0.02
CA PHE A 128 17.80 6.38 0.36
C PHE A 128 18.53 7.67 -0.05
N GLY A 129 19.77 7.82 0.44
CA GLY A 129 20.63 8.96 0.12
C GLY A 129 20.36 10.19 1.00
N LEU A 130 19.79 9.98 2.18
CA LEU A 130 19.58 11.02 3.17
C LEU A 130 20.65 10.93 4.29
N ALA A 131 21.03 12.08 4.83
CA ALA A 131 21.91 12.20 6.00
C ALA A 131 21.12 11.78 7.26
N LEU A 132 21.30 10.53 7.70
CA LEU A 132 20.48 9.92 8.75
C LEU A 132 20.67 10.62 10.11
N ASP A 133 21.86 11.12 10.39
CA ASP A 133 22.18 11.81 11.65
C ASP A 133 21.44 13.14 11.80
N SER A 134 21.10 13.78 10.67
CA SER A 134 20.34 15.03 10.66
C SER A 134 18.87 14.86 11.06
N GLY A 135 18.36 13.63 10.94
CA GLY A 135 16.96 13.35 11.17
C GLY A 135 16.03 14.04 10.16
N VAL A 136 14.76 14.12 10.52
CA VAL A 136 13.72 14.80 9.74
C VAL A 136 12.95 15.78 10.60
N THR A 137 12.54 16.89 10.02
CA THR A 137 11.73 17.91 10.69
C THR A 137 10.37 18.00 10.01
N PHE A 138 9.31 18.06 10.81
CA PHE A 138 7.94 18.20 10.33
C PHE A 138 7.45 19.64 10.51
N GLN A 139 6.67 20.12 9.55
CA GLN A 139 6.05 21.44 9.59
C GLN A 139 4.67 21.38 8.94
N ILE A 140 3.64 21.78 9.65
CA ILE A 140 2.27 21.86 9.11
C ILE A 140 2.09 23.24 8.48
N ASP A 141 1.87 23.29 7.18
CA ASP A 141 1.76 24.52 6.40
C ASP A 141 2.90 25.51 6.73
N GLU A 142 2.57 26.71 7.20
CA GLU A 142 3.51 27.75 7.61
C GLU A 142 3.66 27.86 9.14
N LYS A 143 3.16 26.86 9.91
CA LYS A 143 3.34 26.85 11.37
C LYS A 143 4.80 26.59 11.74
N PRO A 144 5.20 26.85 12.99
CA PRO A 144 6.55 26.52 13.46
C PRO A 144 6.90 25.06 13.22
N ALA A 145 8.13 24.80 12.83
CA ALA A 145 8.64 23.45 12.65
C ALA A 145 8.69 22.71 13.99
N MET A 146 8.36 21.43 13.95
CA MET A 146 8.46 20.52 15.09
C MET A 146 9.92 20.18 15.39
N GLN A 147 10.18 19.61 16.55
CA GLN A 147 11.51 19.08 16.89
C GLN A 147 11.93 17.98 15.89
N PRO A 148 13.21 17.91 15.52
CA PRO A 148 13.71 16.87 14.63
C PRO A 148 13.48 15.46 15.21
N VAL A 149 13.06 14.54 14.35
CA VAL A 149 12.89 13.12 14.68
C VAL A 149 13.99 12.33 13.99
N ARG A 150 14.63 11.43 14.73
CA ARG A 150 15.72 10.60 14.20
C ARG A 150 15.19 9.47 13.29
N PHE A 151 15.97 9.10 12.32
CA PHE A 151 15.76 7.85 11.60
C PHE A 151 15.93 6.66 12.55
N ARG A 152 15.05 5.68 12.40
CA ARG A 152 15.17 4.42 13.16
C ARG A 152 16.14 3.45 12.50
N THR A 153 16.01 3.26 11.18
CA THR A 153 16.78 2.32 10.37
C THR A 153 16.47 2.55 8.89
N CYS A 154 17.23 1.89 8.00
CA CYS A 154 16.84 1.74 6.60
C CYS A 154 16.58 0.27 6.30
N LEU A 155 15.48 -0.01 5.61
CA LEU A 155 15.04 -1.31 5.13
C LEU A 155 15.04 -1.30 3.59
N PRO A 156 14.87 -2.42 2.89
CA PRO A 156 14.76 -2.42 1.43
C PRO A 156 13.69 -1.48 0.87
N ALA A 157 12.68 -1.16 1.68
CA ALA A 157 11.61 -0.23 1.34
C ALA A 157 12.00 1.26 1.44
N GLY A 158 13.12 1.61 2.07
CA GLY A 158 13.57 2.98 2.34
C GLY A 158 13.96 3.21 3.79
N CYS A 159 14.28 4.44 4.14
CA CYS A 159 14.70 4.83 5.49
C CYS A 159 13.49 5.20 6.34
N VAL A 160 13.40 4.59 7.51
CA VAL A 160 12.23 4.56 8.39
C VAL A 160 12.37 5.59 9.50
N VAL A 161 11.33 6.39 9.67
CA VAL A 161 11.15 7.32 10.79
C VAL A 161 9.90 6.93 11.55
N ASN A 162 10.00 6.71 12.86
CA ASN A 162 8.82 6.55 13.69
C ASN A 162 8.23 7.93 14.00
N VAL A 163 6.93 8.07 13.81
CA VAL A 163 6.20 9.32 14.09
C VAL A 163 5.19 9.11 15.20
N THR A 164 4.99 10.14 16.01
CA THR A 164 3.91 10.19 17.00
C THR A 164 3.38 11.61 17.04
N PHE A 165 2.07 11.74 16.85
CA PHE A 165 1.36 12.99 16.88
C PHE A 165 0.46 13.04 18.11
N ASP A 166 0.63 14.05 18.93
CA ASP A 166 -0.20 14.33 20.10
C ASP A 166 -1.49 15.05 19.71
N ALA A 167 -2.39 15.25 20.67
CA ALA A 167 -3.69 15.87 20.44
C ALA A 167 -3.59 17.28 19.81
N PRO A 168 -2.75 18.20 20.28
CA PRO A 168 -2.58 19.51 19.64
C PRO A 168 -2.10 19.39 18.18
N THR A 169 -1.15 18.52 17.91
CA THR A 169 -0.65 18.26 16.56
C THR A 169 -1.74 17.67 15.67
N LEU A 170 -2.55 16.73 16.18
CA LEU A 170 -3.66 16.14 15.42
C LEU A 170 -4.73 17.18 15.05
N VAL A 171 -5.03 18.12 15.93
CA VAL A 171 -5.92 19.26 15.62
C VAL A 171 -5.32 20.09 14.48
N ALA A 172 -4.02 20.37 14.53
CA ALA A 172 -3.35 21.13 13.49
C ALA A 172 -3.30 20.38 12.14
N LEU A 173 -3.06 19.07 12.15
CA LEU A 173 -3.07 18.21 10.95
C LEU A 173 -4.46 18.16 10.30
N ARG A 174 -5.53 18.11 11.10
CA ARG A 174 -6.91 18.11 10.58
C ARG A 174 -7.30 19.41 9.89
N ALA A 175 -6.75 20.54 10.35
CA ALA A 175 -7.03 21.86 9.80
C ALA A 175 -6.06 22.28 8.70
N GLY A 176 -4.92 21.62 8.56
CA GLY A 176 -3.87 21.96 7.62
C GLY A 176 -4.12 21.43 6.20
N ALA A 177 -3.38 21.98 5.25
CA ALA A 177 -3.37 21.56 3.85
C ALA A 177 -2.24 20.56 3.56
N ALA A 178 -1.07 20.75 4.17
CA ALA A 178 0.11 19.93 3.94
C ALA A 178 0.97 19.74 5.19
N LEU A 179 1.51 18.54 5.34
CA LEU A 179 2.60 18.25 6.29
C LEU A 179 3.91 18.22 5.50
N LYS A 180 4.68 19.29 5.63
CA LYS A 180 6.02 19.41 5.05
C LYS A 180 6.99 18.55 5.85
N VAL A 181 7.79 17.75 5.17
CA VAL A 181 8.85 16.93 5.75
C VAL A 181 10.18 17.41 5.18
N LYS A 182 11.06 17.88 6.04
CA LYS A 182 12.37 18.39 5.68
C LYS A 182 13.43 17.39 6.11
N ALA A 183 14.18 16.88 5.17
CA ALA A 183 15.38 16.08 5.39
C ALA A 183 16.57 16.73 4.70
N THR A 184 17.76 16.21 4.96
CA THR A 184 19.00 16.60 4.29
C THR A 184 19.50 15.43 3.48
N ALA A 185 19.88 15.64 2.23
CA ALA A 185 20.57 14.63 1.43
C ALA A 185 21.96 14.38 1.99
N ASP A 186 22.54 13.20 1.74
CA ASP A 186 23.87 12.82 2.22
C ASP A 186 24.96 13.83 1.79
N GLY A 187 24.79 14.46 0.62
CA GLY A 187 25.65 15.56 0.15
C GLY A 187 25.35 16.94 0.75
N GLY A 188 24.53 17.06 1.80
CA GLY A 188 24.22 18.30 2.52
C GLY A 188 23.13 19.16 1.89
N ALA A 189 22.59 18.81 0.71
CA ALA A 189 21.50 19.55 0.09
C ALA A 189 20.17 19.31 0.81
N ALA A 190 19.29 20.33 0.80
CA ALA A 190 17.93 20.16 1.33
C ALA A 190 17.13 19.14 0.48
N ALA A 191 16.45 18.22 1.15
CA ALA A 191 15.58 17.21 0.56
C ALA A 191 14.15 17.38 1.12
N PRO A 192 13.33 18.28 0.55
CA PRO A 192 11.97 18.51 1.01
C PRO A 192 11.00 17.48 0.43
N PHE A 193 10.04 17.06 1.25
CA PHE A 193 8.88 16.27 0.87
C PHE A 193 7.62 16.94 1.40
N SER A 194 6.46 16.58 0.84
CA SER A 194 5.18 17.11 1.27
C SER A 194 4.13 15.99 1.29
N ILE A 195 3.41 15.88 2.39
CA ILE A 195 2.32 14.93 2.57
C ILE A 195 1.02 15.76 2.54
N SER A 196 0.13 15.43 1.61
CA SER A 196 -1.18 16.10 1.53
C SER A 196 -2.02 15.75 2.76
N LEU A 197 -2.68 16.73 3.33
CA LEU A 197 -3.64 16.54 4.41
C LEU A 197 -5.10 16.48 3.93
N GLN A 198 -5.32 16.48 2.59
CA GLN A 198 -6.64 16.35 2.00
C GLN A 198 -7.24 14.96 2.31
N GLY A 199 -8.34 14.95 3.07
CA GLY A 199 -9.00 13.71 3.50
C GLY A 199 -8.43 13.09 4.79
N PHE A 200 -7.34 13.63 5.35
CA PHE A 200 -6.70 13.11 6.56
C PHE A 200 -7.69 12.99 7.73
N GLY A 201 -8.42 14.06 8.03
CA GLY A 201 -9.37 14.09 9.15
C GLY A 201 -10.42 13.00 9.04
N THR A 202 -11.06 12.87 7.86
CA THR A 202 -12.08 11.85 7.60
C THR A 202 -11.52 10.43 7.67
N ALA A 203 -10.33 10.20 7.10
CA ALA A 203 -9.64 8.91 7.17
C ALA A 203 -9.29 8.53 8.61
N LEU A 204 -8.82 9.51 9.41
CA LEU A 204 -8.48 9.29 10.82
C LEU A 204 -9.72 8.93 11.66
N ASP A 205 -10.84 9.60 11.43
CA ASP A 205 -12.11 9.28 12.10
C ASP A 205 -12.58 7.88 11.74
N ARG A 206 -12.46 7.54 10.45
CA ARG A 206 -12.86 6.22 9.95
C ARG A 206 -12.02 5.09 10.54
N VAL A 207 -10.70 5.22 10.53
CA VAL A 207 -9.82 4.20 11.13
C VAL A 207 -10.08 4.06 12.63
N GLY A 208 -10.34 5.16 13.34
CA GLY A 208 -10.72 5.13 14.75
C GLY A 208 -12.05 4.42 14.99
N ALA A 209 -13.05 4.63 14.14
CA ALA A 209 -14.34 3.95 14.22
C ALA A 209 -14.23 2.44 13.91
N LEU A 210 -13.40 2.07 12.94
CA LEU A 210 -13.18 0.67 12.55
C LEU A 210 -12.36 -0.12 13.58
N SER A 211 -11.58 0.54 14.42
CA SER A 211 -10.66 -0.11 15.39
C SER A 211 -11.29 -0.36 16.79
N ARG A 212 -12.51 0.10 16.97
CA ARG A 212 -13.34 -0.14 18.17
C ARG A 212 -14.03 -1.48 18.11
#